data_dd2355f5e11d6874dc02161c9a9aac67
#
_entry.id   dd2355f5e11d6874dc02161c9a9aac67
#
_cell.length_a   1.000
_cell.length_b   1.000
_cell.length_c   1.000
_cell.angle_alpha   90.00
_cell.angle_beta   90.00
_cell.angle_gamma   90.00
#
_symmetry.space_group_name_H-M   'P 1'
#
loop_
_entity.id
_entity.type
_entity.pdbx_description
1 polymer ?
#
loop_
_entity_poly.entity_id
_entity_poly.type
_entity_poly.pdbx_seq_one_letter_code
_entity_poly.pdbx_strand_id
1 'polypeptide(L)'
;MPAQQITVATIVPVAPDRAWALYTNSNAVVRWNFASDDWHCPSARIDLQVGGTHKARMEAKDGSFGFDFEGTYAEVDAPRSLTLVLSDGRKSRTTFNPSTSGTTVETTFDADAENSVEMQRDGWQAILNNYKKLAEQSSAD
;
A
#
# COMPACT_ATOMS: atom_id res chain seq x y z
N MET A 1 -6.07 -25.46 2.79
CA MET A 1 -5.17 -25.00 1.72
C MET A 1 -4.75 -23.57 2.03
N PRO A 2 -3.48 -23.26 2.03
CA PRO A 2 -3.06 -21.87 2.18
C PRO A 2 -3.52 -21.07 0.96
N ALA A 3 -3.89 -19.81 1.18
CA ALA A 3 -4.24 -18.91 0.10
C ALA A 3 -3.03 -18.68 -0.80
N GLN A 4 -3.27 -18.49 -2.09
CA GLN A 4 -2.20 -18.11 -3.01
C GLN A 4 -1.70 -16.72 -2.66
N GLN A 5 -0.39 -16.52 -2.67
CA GLN A 5 0.21 -15.23 -2.40
C GLN A 5 0.66 -14.55 -3.69
N ILE A 6 0.50 -13.23 -3.73
CA ILE A 6 0.89 -12.40 -4.86
C ILE A 6 1.91 -11.38 -4.37
N THR A 7 2.97 -11.17 -5.15
CA THR A 7 4.01 -10.19 -4.83
C THR A 7 4.06 -9.11 -5.91
N VAL A 8 4.06 -7.85 -5.47
CA VAL A 8 4.27 -6.68 -6.32
C VAL A 8 5.43 -5.87 -5.75
N ALA A 9 6.15 -5.15 -6.60
CA ALA A 9 7.34 -4.42 -6.16
C ALA A 9 7.58 -3.19 -7.00
N THR A 10 8.30 -2.24 -6.40
CA THR A 10 8.81 -1.06 -7.13
C THR A 10 10.09 -0.58 -6.45
N ILE A 11 10.85 0.26 -7.15
CA ILE A 11 12.02 0.94 -6.60
C ILE A 11 11.71 2.43 -6.59
N VAL A 12 11.86 3.06 -5.42
CA VAL A 12 11.61 4.48 -5.25
C VAL A 12 12.95 5.21 -5.00
N PRO A 13 13.14 6.42 -5.55
CA PRO A 13 14.45 7.12 -5.50
C PRO A 13 14.65 7.92 -4.20
N VAL A 14 14.27 7.33 -3.06
CA VAL A 14 14.43 7.95 -1.74
C VAL A 14 14.93 6.89 -0.76
N ALA A 15 15.55 7.34 0.34
CA ALA A 15 16.06 6.44 1.37
C ALA A 15 14.93 5.69 2.08
N PRO A 16 15.21 4.54 2.74
CA PRO A 16 14.17 3.74 3.38
C PRO A 16 13.30 4.48 4.39
N ASP A 17 13.86 5.37 5.20
CA ASP A 17 13.09 6.13 6.18
C ASP A 17 12.10 7.09 5.49
N ARG A 18 12.49 7.69 4.36
CA ARG A 18 11.58 8.53 3.58
C ARG A 18 10.53 7.69 2.87
N ALA A 19 10.93 6.56 2.29
CA ALA A 19 10.01 5.62 1.66
C ALA A 19 8.96 5.14 2.66
N TRP A 20 9.39 4.80 3.86
CA TRP A 20 8.51 4.42 4.97
C TRP A 20 7.52 5.53 5.30
N ALA A 21 8.01 6.76 5.47
CA ALA A 21 7.16 7.90 5.83
C ALA A 21 6.07 8.15 4.77
N LEU A 22 6.44 8.10 3.49
CA LEU A 22 5.47 8.30 2.40
C LEU A 22 4.42 7.19 2.34
N TYR A 23 4.78 5.99 2.78
CA TYR A 23 3.87 4.83 2.76
C TYR A 23 2.93 4.81 3.97
N THR A 24 3.34 5.38 5.09
CA THR A 24 2.65 5.24 6.37
C THR A 24 2.00 6.52 6.89
N ASN A 25 2.31 7.68 6.33
CA ASN A 25 1.70 8.94 6.73
C ASN A 25 0.34 9.10 6.05
N SER A 26 -0.72 9.35 6.82
CA SER A 26 -2.08 9.44 6.28
C SER A 26 -2.22 10.54 5.22
N ASN A 27 -1.54 11.68 5.40
CA ASN A 27 -1.57 12.77 4.42
C ASN A 27 -0.89 12.41 3.10
N ALA A 28 0.10 11.52 3.14
CA ALA A 28 0.75 11.02 1.94
C ALA A 28 -0.09 9.93 1.27
N VAL A 29 -0.65 9.01 2.07
CA VAL A 29 -1.44 7.86 1.57
C VAL A 29 -2.61 8.32 0.70
N VAL A 30 -3.30 9.40 1.08
CA VAL A 30 -4.44 9.91 0.28
C VAL A 30 -4.02 10.36 -1.11
N ARG A 31 -2.72 10.58 -1.35
CA ARG A 31 -2.19 11.06 -2.62
C ARG A 31 -1.82 9.94 -3.59
N TRP A 32 -1.74 8.68 -3.13
CA TRP A 32 -1.31 7.58 -4.00
C TRP A 32 -2.17 6.31 -3.90
N ASN A 33 -3.02 6.18 -2.88
CA ASN A 33 -3.70 4.91 -2.61
C ASN A 33 -4.96 4.73 -3.46
N PHE A 34 -4.77 4.65 -4.78
CA PHE A 34 -5.82 4.35 -5.76
C PHE A 34 -5.17 3.74 -7.00
N ALA A 35 -5.93 2.89 -7.72
CA ALA A 35 -5.38 2.11 -8.83
C ALA A 35 -5.45 2.83 -10.18
N SER A 36 -6.33 3.81 -10.33
CA SER A 36 -6.52 4.50 -11.63
C SER A 36 -6.99 5.93 -11.41
N ASP A 37 -6.91 6.75 -12.46
CA ASP A 37 -7.21 8.18 -12.39
C ASP A 37 -8.69 8.51 -12.14
N ASP A 38 -9.59 7.55 -12.38
CA ASP A 38 -11.03 7.72 -12.10
C ASP A 38 -11.39 7.36 -10.66
N TRP A 39 -10.41 6.98 -9.85
CA TRP A 39 -10.56 6.71 -8.41
C TRP A 39 -9.71 7.67 -7.60
N HIS A 40 -10.08 7.87 -6.33
CA HIS A 40 -9.30 8.67 -5.39
C HIS A 40 -9.42 8.11 -3.98
N CYS A 41 -8.55 8.59 -3.09
CA CYS A 41 -8.56 8.25 -1.67
C CYS A 41 -8.86 9.53 -0.87
N PRO A 42 -10.13 9.81 -0.57
CA PRO A 42 -10.47 11.09 0.10
C PRO A 42 -10.04 11.16 1.55
N SER A 43 -9.80 10.02 2.21
CA SER A 43 -9.37 10.03 3.61
C SER A 43 -8.60 8.76 3.94
N ALA A 44 -7.70 8.89 4.92
CA ALA A 44 -6.98 7.75 5.49
C ALA A 44 -6.75 8.02 6.97
N ARG A 45 -6.86 6.97 7.78
CA ARG A 45 -6.56 7.01 9.21
C ARG A 45 -5.59 5.87 9.51
N ILE A 46 -4.45 6.21 10.06
CA ILE A 46 -3.38 5.24 10.32
C ILE A 46 -2.93 5.38 11.77
N ASP A 47 -3.13 4.32 12.55
CA ASP A 47 -2.56 4.18 13.90
C ASP A 47 -1.39 3.20 13.78
N LEU A 48 -0.19 3.73 13.57
CA LEU A 48 0.99 2.97 13.18
C LEU A 48 1.66 2.29 14.37
N GLN A 49 1.00 1.27 14.88
CA GLN A 49 1.51 0.42 15.96
C GLN A 49 0.86 -0.94 15.88
N VAL A 50 1.49 -1.96 16.46
CA VAL A 50 0.90 -3.30 16.53
C VAL A 50 -0.45 -3.21 17.26
N GLY A 51 -1.49 -3.75 16.65
CA GLY A 51 -2.86 -3.65 17.17
C GLY A 51 -3.61 -2.39 16.71
N GLY A 52 -2.91 -1.43 16.10
CA GLY A 52 -3.54 -0.23 15.55
C GLY A 52 -4.24 -0.49 14.23
N THR A 53 -5.15 0.40 13.87
CA THR A 53 -5.97 0.27 12.66
C THR A 53 -5.42 1.11 11.51
N HIS A 54 -5.43 0.53 10.31
CA HIS A 54 -5.22 1.24 9.05
C HIS A 54 -6.54 1.25 8.31
N LYS A 55 -7.06 2.43 7.98
CA LYS A 55 -8.32 2.57 7.24
C LYS A 55 -8.17 3.63 6.17
N ALA A 56 -8.41 3.24 4.92
CA ALA A 56 -8.35 4.16 3.79
C ALA A 56 -9.67 4.09 3.03
N ARG A 57 -10.29 5.23 2.80
CA ARG A 57 -11.51 5.30 1.98
C ARG A 57 -11.10 5.41 0.51
N MET A 58 -11.62 4.52 -0.31
CA MET A 58 -11.37 4.53 -1.76
C MET A 58 -12.69 4.73 -2.48
N GLU A 59 -12.76 5.73 -3.37
CA GLU A 59 -14.00 6.09 -4.06
C GLU A 59 -13.77 6.39 -5.53
N ALA A 60 -14.72 5.99 -6.36
CA ALA A 60 -14.79 6.46 -7.74
C ALA A 60 -15.09 7.96 -7.73
N LYS A 61 -14.40 8.72 -8.58
CA LYS A 61 -14.56 10.18 -8.64
C LYS A 61 -15.97 10.62 -9.05
N ASP A 62 -16.68 9.75 -9.78
CA ASP A 62 -18.07 10.02 -10.20
C ASP A 62 -19.09 9.68 -9.09
N GLY A 63 -18.63 9.17 -7.95
CA GLY A 63 -19.50 8.82 -6.84
C GLY A 63 -20.27 7.50 -6.99
N SER A 64 -20.03 6.74 -8.05
CA SER A 64 -20.79 5.52 -8.36
C SER A 64 -20.48 4.36 -7.41
N PHE A 65 -19.28 4.35 -6.82
CA PHE A 65 -18.83 3.24 -5.99
C PHE A 65 -17.78 3.71 -4.98
N GLY A 66 -17.71 3.04 -3.84
CA GLY A 66 -16.68 3.29 -2.85
C GLY A 66 -16.62 2.18 -1.81
N PHE A 67 -15.49 2.06 -1.14
CA PHE A 67 -15.32 1.09 -0.07
C PHE A 67 -14.22 1.53 0.89
N ASP A 68 -14.21 0.95 2.09
CA ASP A 68 -13.15 1.15 3.07
C ASP A 68 -12.16 -0.02 2.97
N PHE A 69 -10.89 0.32 2.72
CA PHE A 69 -9.79 -0.64 2.85
C PHE A 69 -9.30 -0.58 4.28
N GLU A 70 -9.47 -1.66 5.03
CA GLU A 70 -9.27 -1.65 6.47
C GLU A 70 -8.49 -2.87 6.93
N GLY A 71 -7.58 -2.66 7.87
CA GLY A 71 -6.79 -3.74 8.45
C GLY A 71 -6.22 -3.34 9.80
N THR A 72 -5.64 -4.33 10.48
CA THR A 72 -4.97 -4.14 11.76
C THR A 72 -3.50 -4.49 11.61
N TYR A 73 -2.61 -3.66 12.15
CA TYR A 73 -1.18 -3.93 12.08
C TYR A 73 -0.82 -5.10 12.99
N ALA A 74 -0.24 -6.14 12.41
CA ALA A 74 0.30 -7.29 13.14
C ALA A 74 1.81 -7.17 13.33
N GLU A 75 2.47 -6.36 12.49
CA GLU A 75 3.91 -6.10 12.57
C GLU A 75 4.15 -4.64 12.18
N VAL A 76 4.98 -3.94 12.95
CA VAL A 76 5.48 -2.61 12.59
C VAL A 76 6.94 -2.55 13.00
N ASP A 77 7.85 -2.66 12.03
CA ASP A 77 9.30 -2.61 12.24
C ASP A 77 9.88 -1.49 11.37
N ALA A 78 9.75 -0.26 11.85
CA ALA A 78 10.14 0.92 11.10
C ALA A 78 11.65 1.02 10.98
N PRO A 79 12.20 1.37 9.83
CA PRO A 79 11.55 1.61 8.55
C PRO A 79 11.66 0.42 7.58
N ARG A 80 11.62 -0.81 8.06
CA ARG A 80 11.95 -2.02 7.30
C ARG A 80 10.75 -2.83 6.83
N SER A 81 9.73 -2.99 7.67
CA SER A 81 8.59 -3.85 7.31
C SER A 81 7.34 -3.55 8.13
N LEU A 82 6.19 -3.86 7.53
CA LEU A 82 4.91 -3.83 8.22
C LEU A 82 4.01 -4.95 7.67
N THR A 83 3.10 -5.42 8.51
CA THR A 83 2.11 -6.42 8.14
C THR A 83 0.74 -5.94 8.56
N LEU A 84 -0.20 -5.98 7.62
CA LEU A 84 -1.62 -5.73 7.87
C LEU A 84 -2.39 -7.04 7.80
N VAL A 85 -3.30 -7.25 8.75
CA VAL A 85 -4.32 -8.29 8.67
C VAL A 85 -5.61 -7.59 8.27
N LEU A 86 -6.11 -7.90 7.06
CA LEU A 86 -7.30 -7.27 6.52
C LEU A 86 -8.54 -7.77 7.24
N SER A 87 -9.66 -7.05 7.08
CA SER A 87 -10.90 -7.36 7.80
C SER A 87 -11.44 -8.75 7.51
N ASP A 88 -11.09 -9.35 6.36
CA ASP A 88 -11.48 -10.72 6.00
C ASP A 88 -10.44 -11.78 6.41
N GLY A 89 -9.38 -11.39 7.12
CA GLY A 89 -8.33 -12.28 7.60
C GLY A 89 -7.14 -12.45 6.67
N ARG A 90 -7.19 -11.91 5.46
CA ARG A 90 -6.04 -11.95 4.55
C ARG A 90 -4.93 -11.07 5.07
N LYS A 91 -3.68 -11.43 4.78
CA LYS A 91 -2.51 -10.68 5.24
C LYS A 91 -1.80 -10.01 4.08
N SER A 92 -1.21 -8.85 4.36
CA SER A 92 -0.39 -8.10 3.42
C SER A 92 0.87 -7.66 4.15
N ARG A 93 2.04 -8.05 3.64
CA ARG A 93 3.33 -7.67 4.23
C ARG A 93 4.13 -6.84 3.23
N THR A 94 4.59 -5.68 3.69
CA THR A 94 5.39 -4.77 2.87
C THR A 94 6.77 -4.60 3.49
N THR A 95 7.80 -4.70 2.67
CA THR A 95 9.20 -4.52 3.09
C THR A 95 9.84 -3.36 2.35
N PHE A 96 10.79 -2.70 3.02
CA PHE A 96 11.50 -1.53 2.51
C PHE A 96 13.00 -1.80 2.63
N ASN A 97 13.63 -2.16 1.53
CA ASN A 97 15.04 -2.56 1.52
C ASN A 97 15.90 -1.55 0.77
N PRO A 98 17.01 -1.09 1.34
CA PRO A 98 17.89 -0.17 0.63
C PRO A 98 18.42 -0.81 -0.65
N SER A 99 18.52 0.00 -1.70
CA SER A 99 19.07 -0.42 -2.99
C SER A 99 20.04 0.67 -3.50
N THR A 100 20.74 0.37 -4.58
CA THR A 100 21.67 1.34 -5.16
C THR A 100 20.98 2.60 -5.67
N SER A 101 19.71 2.51 -6.05
CA SER A 101 18.95 3.66 -6.59
C SER A 101 17.95 4.24 -5.60
N GLY A 102 17.92 3.76 -4.35
CA GLY A 102 16.97 4.25 -3.33
C GLY A 102 16.48 3.14 -2.45
N THR A 103 15.21 2.79 -2.56
CA THR A 103 14.58 1.75 -1.74
C THR A 103 13.73 0.83 -2.61
N THR A 104 13.91 -0.49 -2.45
CA THR A 104 13.01 -1.48 -3.03
C THR A 104 11.84 -1.67 -2.08
N VAL A 105 10.64 -1.40 -2.55
CA VAL A 105 9.39 -1.58 -1.78
C VAL A 105 8.65 -2.76 -2.39
N GLU A 106 8.44 -3.80 -1.58
CA GLU A 106 7.83 -5.05 -2.03
C GLU A 106 6.67 -5.41 -1.10
N THR A 107 5.52 -5.73 -1.70
CA THR A 107 4.34 -6.18 -0.95
C THR A 107 3.96 -7.57 -1.40
N THR A 108 3.81 -8.48 -0.43
CA THR A 108 3.27 -9.83 -0.65
C THR A 108 1.96 -9.93 0.11
N PHE A 109 0.90 -10.28 -0.60
CA PHE A 109 -0.44 -10.34 -0.01
C PHE A 109 -1.15 -11.64 -0.40
N ASP A 110 -2.10 -12.04 0.46
CA ASP A 110 -2.94 -13.21 0.21
C ASP A 110 -4.00 -12.85 -0.83
N ALA A 111 -4.09 -13.66 -1.89
CA ALA A 111 -5.10 -13.46 -2.93
C ALA A 111 -6.50 -13.73 -2.37
N ASP A 112 -7.49 -12.94 -2.81
CA ASP A 112 -8.88 -13.29 -2.54
C ASP A 112 -9.33 -14.40 -3.51
N ALA A 113 -10.45 -15.05 -3.18
CA ALA A 113 -10.95 -16.19 -3.93
C ALA A 113 -11.87 -15.80 -5.10
N GLU A 114 -12.31 -14.54 -5.16
CA GLU A 114 -13.35 -14.10 -6.10
C GLU A 114 -12.79 -13.53 -7.39
N ASN A 115 -11.59 -12.93 -7.35
CA ASN A 115 -10.98 -12.26 -8.49
C ASN A 115 -9.78 -13.04 -9.01
N SER A 116 -9.46 -12.88 -10.29
CA SER A 116 -8.28 -13.53 -10.85
C SER A 116 -6.99 -13.01 -10.21
N VAL A 117 -5.98 -13.85 -10.16
CA VAL A 117 -4.65 -13.46 -9.66
C VAL A 117 -4.09 -12.28 -10.46
N GLU A 118 -4.28 -12.29 -11.78
CA GLU A 118 -3.79 -11.22 -12.65
C GLU A 118 -4.46 -9.89 -12.34
N MET A 119 -5.78 -9.89 -12.14
CA MET A 119 -6.53 -8.66 -11.81
C MET A 119 -6.08 -8.08 -10.48
N GLN A 120 -5.87 -8.93 -9.48
CA GLN A 120 -5.41 -8.48 -8.16
C GLN A 120 -3.98 -7.94 -8.24
N ARG A 121 -3.10 -8.65 -8.94
CA ARG A 121 -1.70 -8.20 -9.12
C ARG A 121 -1.66 -6.85 -9.81
N ASP A 122 -2.42 -6.68 -10.88
CA ASP A 122 -2.43 -5.43 -11.65
C ASP A 122 -2.96 -4.25 -10.82
N GLY A 123 -4.01 -4.48 -10.02
CA GLY A 123 -4.55 -3.45 -9.13
C GLY A 123 -3.57 -3.01 -8.05
N TRP A 124 -2.97 -3.97 -7.37
CA TRP A 124 -1.99 -3.67 -6.31
C TRP A 124 -0.72 -3.02 -6.90
N GLN A 125 -0.28 -3.49 -8.08
CA GLN A 125 0.86 -2.88 -8.76
C GLN A 125 0.57 -1.45 -9.20
N ALA A 126 -0.64 -1.18 -9.69
CA ALA A 126 -1.04 0.17 -10.10
C ALA A 126 -1.02 1.15 -8.92
N ILE A 127 -1.49 0.71 -7.74
CA ILE A 127 -1.42 1.51 -6.52
C ILE A 127 0.04 1.78 -6.15
N LEU A 128 0.88 0.77 -6.20
CA LEU A 128 2.30 0.89 -5.89
C LEU A 128 3.02 1.81 -6.89
N ASN A 129 2.62 1.79 -8.15
CA ASN A 129 3.15 2.71 -9.16
C ASN A 129 2.79 4.16 -8.86
N ASN A 130 1.60 4.42 -8.32
CA ASN A 130 1.21 5.77 -7.89
C ASN A 130 2.06 6.22 -6.68
N TYR A 131 2.32 5.32 -5.76
CA TYR A 131 3.23 5.57 -4.65
C TYR A 131 4.63 5.95 -5.16
N LYS A 132 5.14 5.23 -6.16
CA LYS A 132 6.42 5.55 -6.78
C LYS A 132 6.42 6.95 -7.39
N LYS A 133 5.33 7.34 -8.07
CA LYS A 133 5.22 8.69 -8.64
C LYS A 133 5.33 9.77 -7.58
N LEU A 134 4.67 9.59 -6.44
CA LEU A 134 4.77 10.53 -5.33
C LEU A 134 6.20 10.60 -4.78
N ALA A 135 6.85 9.45 -4.63
CA ALA A 135 8.22 9.38 -4.15
C ALA A 135 9.19 10.08 -5.12
N GLU A 136 8.97 9.94 -6.42
CA GLU A 136 9.77 10.63 -7.44
C GLU A 136 9.61 12.15 -7.34
N GLN A 137 8.40 12.64 -7.12
CA GLN A 137 8.13 14.06 -6.90
C GLN A 137 8.82 14.56 -5.62
N SER A 138 8.79 13.77 -4.57
CA SER A 138 9.42 14.11 -3.29
C SER A 138 10.93 14.21 -3.41
N SER A 139 11.56 13.37 -4.24
CA SER A 139 13.02 13.39 -4.41
C SER A 139 13.50 14.58 -5.25
N ALA A 140 12.62 15.20 -6.04
CA ALA A 140 12.95 16.38 -6.85
C ALA A 140 12.99 17.67 -6.03
N ASP A 141 12.46 17.64 -4.82
CA ASP A 141 12.47 18.79 -3.89
C ASP A 141 13.84 18.89 -3.14
#